data_340c29621334d341d656b82b459590d4
#
_entry.id   340c29621334d341d656b82b459590d4
#
_cell.length_a   1.000
_cell.length_b   1.000
_cell.length_c   1.000
_cell.angle_alpha   90.00
_cell.angle_beta   90.00
_cell.angle_gamma   90.00
#
_symmetry.space_group_name_H-M   'P 1'
#
loop_
_entity.id
_entity.type
_entity.pdbx_description
1 polymer ?
#
loop_
_entity_poly.entity_id
_entity_poly.type
_entity_poly.pdbx_seq_one_letter_code
_entity_poly.pdbx_strand_id
1 'polypeptide(L)'
;QWPEFLKYFKTCYYYFVVETPSGEKDLFIIYDSADGTVGSKQLQWLSETLEWADTQSFRHIVACTHTHFFKRDSSQGHTSNYTLEETYTLLNLFTKHGVDMVWSGHDHSREITQVKNMTCIVVDSMKDEDKKPHYMLVTMGEKIDYEFVAVP
;
A
#
# COMPACT_ATOMS: atom_id res chain seq x y z
N GLN A 1 11.71 13.29 -14.56
CA GLN A 1 11.82 11.92 -14.00
C GLN A 1 10.74 10.99 -14.55
N TRP A 2 9.45 11.40 -14.63
CA TRP A 2 8.33 10.60 -15.14
C TRP A 2 8.55 10.04 -16.56
N PRO A 3 9.03 10.82 -17.56
CA PRO A 3 9.23 10.28 -18.91
C PRO A 3 10.20 9.09 -18.96
N GLU A 4 11.25 9.11 -18.16
CA GLU A 4 12.19 7.99 -18.10
C GLU A 4 11.58 6.76 -17.40
N PHE A 5 10.84 6.96 -16.31
CA PHE A 5 10.12 5.87 -15.64
C PHE A 5 9.12 5.18 -16.57
N LEU A 6 8.26 5.97 -17.23
CA LEU A 6 7.24 5.45 -18.14
C LEU A 6 7.82 4.77 -19.40
N LYS A 7 9.05 5.09 -19.77
CA LYS A 7 9.76 4.44 -20.86
C LYS A 7 9.99 2.95 -20.58
N TYR A 8 10.25 2.59 -19.31
CA TYR A 8 10.52 1.22 -18.89
C TYR A 8 9.26 0.51 -18.38
N PHE A 9 8.48 1.17 -17.54
CA PHE A 9 7.37 0.57 -16.79
C PHE A 9 6.00 0.78 -17.43
N LYS A 10 5.88 1.71 -18.42
CA LYS A 10 4.65 2.02 -19.18
C LYS A 10 3.52 2.66 -18.35
N THR A 11 3.42 2.34 -17.05
CA THR A 11 2.41 2.83 -16.12
C THR A 11 3.02 3.00 -14.73
N CYS A 12 2.45 3.91 -13.94
CA CYS A 12 2.81 4.10 -12.53
C CYS A 12 1.89 3.34 -11.56
N TYR A 13 0.87 2.66 -12.07
CA TYR A 13 0.00 1.78 -11.29
C TYR A 13 -0.24 0.47 -12.05
N TYR A 14 -0.18 -0.63 -11.34
CA TYR A 14 -0.30 -1.99 -11.89
C TYR A 14 -0.61 -2.98 -10.76
N TYR A 15 -0.92 -4.21 -11.14
CA TYR A 15 -0.96 -5.31 -10.19
C TYR A 15 -0.11 -6.47 -10.69
N PHE A 16 0.23 -7.35 -9.78
CA PHE A 16 0.81 -8.65 -10.09
C PHE A 16 0.29 -9.70 -9.12
N VAL A 17 0.37 -10.96 -9.54
CA VAL A 17 -0.05 -12.11 -8.75
C VAL A 17 1.17 -12.96 -8.45
N VAL A 18 1.31 -13.35 -7.19
CA VAL A 18 2.29 -14.35 -6.76
C VAL A 18 1.54 -15.66 -6.55
N GLU A 19 1.94 -16.69 -7.27
CA GLU A 19 1.39 -18.04 -7.12
C GLU A 19 2.40 -18.94 -6.41
N THR A 20 1.94 -19.61 -5.36
CA THR A 20 2.76 -20.57 -4.62
C THR A 20 2.85 -21.90 -5.39
N PRO A 21 3.83 -22.76 -5.09
CA PRO A 21 3.90 -24.10 -5.69
C PRO A 21 2.66 -24.98 -5.42
N SER A 22 1.89 -24.67 -4.36
CA SER A 22 0.62 -25.33 -4.03
C SER A 22 -0.59 -24.76 -4.76
N GLY A 23 -0.41 -23.69 -5.56
CA GLY A 23 -1.45 -23.07 -6.38
C GLY A 23 -2.26 -21.96 -5.71
N GLU A 24 -1.89 -21.58 -4.49
CA GLU A 24 -2.48 -20.42 -3.80
C GLU A 24 -1.99 -19.13 -4.45
N LYS A 25 -2.84 -18.12 -4.51
CA LYS A 25 -2.56 -16.86 -5.19
C LYS A 25 -2.73 -15.68 -4.26
N ASP A 26 -1.74 -14.81 -4.24
CA ASP A 26 -1.78 -13.53 -3.54
C ASP A 26 -1.71 -12.38 -4.57
N LEU A 27 -2.60 -11.40 -4.43
CA LEU A 27 -2.68 -10.23 -5.30
C LEU A 27 -1.98 -9.03 -4.67
N PHE A 28 -1.07 -8.41 -5.43
CA PHE A 28 -0.42 -7.16 -5.05
C PHE A 28 -0.84 -6.05 -6.01
N ILE A 29 -1.42 -4.98 -5.48
CA ILE A 29 -1.89 -3.82 -6.22
C ILE A 29 -0.97 -2.64 -5.88
N ILE A 30 -0.25 -2.14 -6.87
CA ILE A 30 0.62 -0.97 -6.73
C ILE A 30 -0.11 0.23 -7.32
N TYR A 31 -0.29 1.29 -6.55
CA TYR A 31 -0.94 2.49 -7.03
C TYR A 31 -0.16 3.76 -6.66
N ASP A 32 -0.27 4.76 -7.53
CA ASP A 32 0.46 6.03 -7.40
C ASP A 32 -0.31 7.02 -6.54
N SER A 33 0.36 7.57 -5.57
CA SER A 33 -0.17 8.58 -4.65
C SER A 33 0.78 9.76 -4.46
N ALA A 34 1.69 10.01 -5.42
CA ALA A 34 2.83 10.92 -5.26
C ALA A 34 2.48 12.30 -4.70
N ASP A 35 1.33 12.86 -5.09
CA ASP A 35 0.88 14.20 -4.68
C ASP A 35 -0.23 14.16 -3.62
N GLY A 36 -0.43 13.02 -2.95
CA GLY A 36 -1.54 12.85 -1.99
C GLY A 36 -2.91 12.74 -2.66
N THR A 37 -2.94 12.35 -3.92
CA THR A 37 -4.16 12.07 -4.67
C THR A 37 -3.97 10.91 -5.63
N VAL A 38 -5.02 10.13 -5.82
CA VAL A 38 -5.05 9.01 -6.78
C VAL A 38 -5.60 9.46 -8.14
N GLY A 39 -6.51 10.42 -8.13
CA GLY A 39 -7.20 10.90 -9.32
C GLY A 39 -8.23 9.92 -9.86
N SER A 40 -9.17 10.45 -10.64
CA SER A 40 -10.37 9.70 -11.06
C SER A 40 -10.07 8.47 -11.93
N LYS A 41 -9.11 8.56 -12.84
CA LYS A 41 -8.77 7.44 -13.73
C LYS A 41 -8.17 6.25 -12.98
N GLN A 42 -7.28 6.53 -12.04
CA GLN A 42 -6.65 5.49 -11.24
C GLN A 42 -7.64 4.92 -10.22
N LEU A 43 -8.51 5.76 -9.64
CA LEU A 43 -9.56 5.30 -8.75
C LEU A 43 -10.55 4.37 -9.46
N GLN A 44 -10.93 4.70 -10.70
CA GLN A 44 -11.73 3.80 -11.53
C GLN A 44 -11.02 2.47 -11.78
N TRP A 45 -9.74 2.51 -12.17
CA TRP A 45 -8.94 1.31 -12.38
C TRP A 45 -8.81 0.46 -11.11
N LEU A 46 -8.62 1.08 -9.93
CA LEU A 46 -8.61 0.38 -8.64
C LEU A 46 -9.94 -0.33 -8.38
N SER A 47 -11.07 0.34 -8.62
CA SER A 47 -12.40 -0.25 -8.46
C SER A 47 -12.57 -1.46 -9.39
N GLU A 48 -12.27 -1.31 -10.69
CA GLU A 48 -12.36 -2.38 -11.68
C GLU A 48 -11.43 -3.56 -11.35
N THR A 49 -10.22 -3.27 -10.86
CA THR A 49 -9.24 -4.30 -10.44
C THR A 49 -9.74 -5.09 -9.23
N LEU A 50 -10.32 -4.42 -8.24
CA LEU A 50 -10.84 -5.07 -7.04
C LEU A 50 -12.16 -5.82 -7.33
N GLU A 51 -13.03 -5.30 -8.18
CA GLU A 51 -14.21 -6.02 -8.67
C GLU A 51 -13.82 -7.29 -9.44
N TRP A 52 -12.78 -7.22 -10.25
CA TRP A 52 -12.20 -8.42 -10.88
C TRP A 52 -11.64 -9.37 -9.82
N ALA A 53 -10.91 -8.87 -8.81
CA ALA A 53 -10.34 -9.70 -7.75
C ALA A 53 -11.41 -10.48 -6.98
N ASP A 54 -12.60 -9.92 -6.76
CA ASP A 54 -13.74 -10.61 -6.13
C ASP A 54 -14.21 -11.84 -6.90
N THR A 55 -13.94 -11.91 -8.21
CA THR A 55 -14.26 -13.06 -9.06
C THR A 55 -13.16 -14.13 -9.05
N GLN A 56 -12.05 -13.86 -8.39
CA GLN A 56 -10.90 -14.76 -8.29
C GLN A 56 -10.83 -15.36 -6.88
N SER A 57 -10.01 -16.40 -6.74
CA SER A 57 -9.76 -17.03 -5.45
C SER A 57 -8.38 -16.61 -4.91
N PHE A 58 -8.21 -15.31 -4.64
CA PHE A 58 -7.00 -14.85 -3.98
C PHE A 58 -7.03 -15.20 -2.49
N ARG A 59 -5.90 -15.70 -1.99
CA ARG A 59 -5.72 -15.96 -0.57
C ARG A 59 -5.56 -14.63 0.19
N HIS A 60 -4.76 -13.72 -0.35
CA HIS A 60 -4.54 -12.39 0.19
C HIS A 60 -4.53 -11.33 -0.90
N ILE A 61 -4.98 -10.11 -0.52
CA ILE A 61 -4.92 -8.92 -1.34
C ILE A 61 -4.17 -7.84 -0.57
N VAL A 62 -3.06 -7.36 -1.14
CA VAL A 62 -2.22 -6.32 -0.56
C VAL A 62 -2.15 -5.12 -1.50
N ALA A 63 -2.45 -3.93 -0.99
CA ALA A 63 -2.27 -2.68 -1.72
C ALA A 63 -1.00 -1.97 -1.26
N CYS A 64 -0.24 -1.41 -2.20
CA CYS A 64 1.02 -0.72 -1.93
C CYS A 64 1.03 0.66 -2.55
N THR A 65 1.48 1.65 -1.79
CA THR A 65 1.56 3.04 -2.24
C THR A 65 2.63 3.81 -1.47
N HIS A 66 2.89 5.07 -1.85
CA HIS A 66 3.81 5.90 -1.09
C HIS A 66 3.13 6.61 0.07
N THR A 67 2.02 7.30 -0.17
CA THR A 67 1.33 8.12 0.83
C THR A 67 0.42 7.26 1.71
N HIS A 68 0.41 7.51 3.01
CA HIS A 68 -0.47 6.80 3.95
C HIS A 68 -1.76 7.58 4.24
N PHE A 69 -2.77 6.91 4.83
CA PHE A 69 -4.11 7.47 5.02
C PHE A 69 -4.24 8.41 6.21
N PHE A 70 -3.42 8.24 7.25
CA PHE A 70 -3.62 8.91 8.52
C PHE A 70 -2.62 10.04 8.67
N LYS A 71 -3.12 11.26 8.95
CA LYS A 71 -2.26 12.41 9.21
C LYS A 71 -1.55 12.23 10.53
N ARG A 72 -0.23 12.37 10.50
CA ARG A 72 0.53 12.67 11.69
C ARG A 72 0.27 14.11 12.13
N ASP A 73 0.53 14.41 13.39
CA ASP A 73 0.40 15.75 13.96
C ASP A 73 1.13 16.77 13.08
N SER A 74 0.41 17.81 12.66
CA SER A 74 0.88 18.87 11.76
C SER A 74 2.09 19.67 12.28
N SER A 75 2.51 19.44 13.51
CA SER A 75 3.71 20.07 14.10
C SER A 75 5.01 19.65 13.40
N GLN A 76 5.01 18.60 12.58
CA GLN A 76 6.18 18.06 11.90
C GLN A 76 6.29 18.44 10.42
N GLY A 77 5.39 19.26 9.88
CA GLY A 77 5.53 19.85 8.55
C GLY A 77 5.32 18.92 7.35
N HIS A 78 4.87 17.69 7.53
CA HIS A 78 4.54 16.77 6.44
C HIS A 78 3.10 16.99 5.97
N THR A 79 2.93 17.42 4.71
CA THR A 79 1.66 17.98 4.21
C THR A 79 0.95 17.14 3.16
N SER A 80 1.48 15.99 2.77
CA SER A 80 1.02 15.28 1.59
C SER A 80 0.22 14.00 1.87
N ASN A 81 -0.63 14.02 2.90
CA ASN A 81 -1.62 12.96 3.05
C ASN A 81 -2.81 13.23 2.12
N TYR A 82 -3.56 12.19 1.79
CA TYR A 82 -4.79 12.32 1.02
C TYR A 82 -5.77 13.33 1.62
N THR A 83 -6.62 13.90 0.78
CA THR A 83 -7.80 14.61 1.29
C THR A 83 -8.65 13.66 2.12
N LEU A 84 -9.44 14.19 3.04
CA LEU A 84 -10.33 13.38 3.88
C LEU A 84 -11.32 12.57 3.04
N GLU A 85 -11.88 13.17 1.98
CA GLU A 85 -12.81 12.54 1.06
C GLU A 85 -12.15 11.35 0.33
N GLU A 86 -10.94 11.55 -0.18
CA GLU A 86 -10.20 10.51 -0.90
C GLU A 86 -9.76 9.37 0.04
N THR A 87 -9.36 9.72 1.28
CA THR A 87 -9.09 8.74 2.33
C THR A 87 -10.30 7.84 2.59
N TYR A 88 -11.48 8.42 2.81
CA TYR A 88 -12.71 7.63 3.02
C TYR A 88 -13.07 6.80 1.79
N THR A 89 -12.91 7.34 0.60
CA THR A 89 -13.20 6.62 -0.65
C THR A 89 -12.32 5.38 -0.78
N LEU A 90 -11.00 5.53 -0.59
CA LEU A 90 -10.05 4.42 -0.69
C LEU A 90 -10.25 3.40 0.44
N LEU A 91 -10.41 3.83 1.69
CA LEU A 91 -10.66 2.93 2.81
C LEU A 91 -11.94 2.13 2.64
N ASN A 92 -13.02 2.76 2.17
CA ASN A 92 -14.27 2.06 1.89
C ASN A 92 -14.13 1.08 0.72
N LEU A 93 -13.45 1.48 -0.35
CA LEU A 93 -13.19 0.61 -1.49
C LEU A 93 -12.41 -0.63 -1.05
N PHE A 94 -11.29 -0.45 -0.37
CA PHE A 94 -10.44 -1.55 0.07
C PHE A 94 -11.12 -2.47 1.08
N THR A 95 -11.81 -1.91 2.09
CA THR A 95 -12.51 -2.75 3.07
C THR A 95 -13.72 -3.47 2.49
N LYS A 96 -14.39 -2.91 1.47
CA LYS A 96 -15.49 -3.56 0.74
C LYS A 96 -15.02 -4.81 0.00
N HIS A 97 -13.85 -4.73 -0.62
CA HIS A 97 -13.29 -5.79 -1.47
C HIS A 97 -12.24 -6.67 -0.75
N GLY A 98 -12.22 -6.65 0.58
CA GLY A 98 -11.43 -7.59 1.36
C GLY A 98 -9.92 -7.42 1.23
N VAL A 99 -9.42 -6.20 1.00
CA VAL A 99 -7.97 -5.95 1.07
C VAL A 99 -7.49 -6.22 2.50
N ASP A 100 -6.50 -7.10 2.65
CA ASP A 100 -5.95 -7.50 3.94
C ASP A 100 -5.00 -6.47 4.51
N MET A 101 -4.14 -5.93 3.64
CA MET A 101 -3.11 -4.98 4.06
C MET A 101 -2.94 -3.82 3.07
N VAL A 102 -2.59 -2.66 3.62
CA VAL A 102 -2.05 -1.53 2.85
C VAL A 102 -0.65 -1.20 3.36
N TRP A 103 0.34 -1.28 2.49
CA TRP A 103 1.72 -0.88 2.79
C TRP A 103 2.01 0.49 2.21
N SER A 104 2.54 1.36 3.04
CA SER A 104 2.87 2.74 2.66
C SER A 104 4.18 3.20 3.31
N GLY A 105 4.64 4.37 2.92
CA GLY A 105 5.83 5.02 3.45
C GLY A 105 5.53 6.45 3.85
N HIS A 106 6.33 7.39 3.37
CA HIS A 106 6.19 8.84 3.46
C HIS A 106 6.66 9.46 4.79
N ASP A 107 6.12 9.06 5.92
CA ASP A 107 6.40 9.71 7.21
C ASP A 107 7.68 9.23 7.91
N HIS A 108 8.44 8.35 7.28
CA HIS A 108 9.70 7.83 7.82
C HIS A 108 9.58 7.29 9.26
N SER A 109 8.43 6.71 9.57
CA SER A 109 8.14 6.15 10.88
C SER A 109 7.31 4.89 10.74
N ARG A 110 7.48 3.99 11.70
CA ARG A 110 6.68 2.78 11.74
C ARG A 110 5.34 3.08 12.40
N GLU A 111 4.27 2.87 11.67
CA GLU A 111 2.92 3.00 12.19
C GLU A 111 2.08 1.82 11.72
N ILE A 112 1.24 1.31 12.60
CA ILE A 112 0.32 0.24 12.32
C ILE A 112 -1.06 0.69 12.77
N THR A 113 -1.99 0.74 11.83
CA THR A 113 -3.37 1.13 12.10
C THR A 113 -4.31 0.06 11.58
N GLN A 114 -5.25 -0.36 12.41
CA GLN A 114 -6.27 -1.33 12.04
C GLN A 114 -7.54 -0.61 11.59
N VAL A 115 -8.03 -0.96 10.40
CA VAL A 115 -9.30 -0.45 9.85
C VAL A 115 -10.19 -1.64 9.51
N LYS A 116 -11.16 -1.94 10.37
CA LYS A 116 -11.94 -3.18 10.28
C LYS A 116 -10.99 -4.40 10.26
N ASN A 117 -11.02 -5.20 9.19
CA ASN A 117 -10.17 -6.36 9.01
C ASN A 117 -8.86 -6.06 8.26
N MET A 118 -8.69 -4.82 7.79
CA MET A 118 -7.53 -4.39 7.01
C MET A 118 -6.47 -3.78 7.92
N THR A 119 -5.20 -4.17 7.74
CA THR A 119 -4.06 -3.58 8.44
C THR A 119 -3.33 -2.59 7.54
N CYS A 120 -3.24 -1.34 7.97
CA CYS A 120 -2.45 -0.30 7.29
C CYS A 120 -1.09 -0.15 7.99
N ILE A 121 0.00 -0.32 7.25
CA ILE A 121 1.37 -0.25 7.76
C ILE A 121 2.11 0.87 7.04
N VAL A 122 2.70 1.77 7.82
CA VAL A 122 3.73 2.70 7.34
C VAL A 122 5.09 2.09 7.62
N VAL A 123 5.89 1.94 6.57
CA VAL A 123 7.24 1.35 6.66
C VAL A 123 8.27 2.45 6.92
N ASP A 124 9.26 2.14 7.74
CA ASP A 124 10.35 3.02 8.13
C ASP A 124 11.20 3.48 6.93
N SER A 125 11.93 4.58 7.11
CA SER A 125 12.86 5.10 6.10
C SER A 125 14.28 4.59 6.33
N MET A 126 14.97 4.32 5.24
CA MET A 126 16.40 4.00 5.22
C MET A 126 17.30 5.24 5.31
N LYS A 127 16.73 6.46 5.34
CA LYS A 127 17.48 7.74 5.28
C LYS A 127 17.64 8.45 6.62
N ASP A 128 16.96 8.01 7.67
CA ASP A 128 17.02 8.68 8.96
C ASP A 128 18.35 8.36 9.67
N GLU A 129 19.30 9.28 9.61
CA GLU A 129 20.64 9.16 10.21
C GLU A 129 20.61 8.93 11.73
N ASP A 130 19.57 9.43 12.40
CA ASP A 130 19.43 9.35 13.88
C ASP A 130 18.72 8.07 14.37
N LYS A 131 18.21 7.24 13.49
CA LYS A 131 17.51 6.00 13.84
C LYS A 131 18.10 4.82 13.08
N LYS A 132 18.20 3.68 13.75
CA LYS A 132 18.51 2.44 13.03
C LYS A 132 17.38 2.17 12.02
N PRO A 133 17.68 2.16 10.71
CA PRO A 133 16.67 1.88 9.70
C PRO A 133 16.20 0.44 9.81
N HIS A 134 14.95 0.19 9.45
CA HIS A 134 14.38 -1.15 9.44
C HIS A 134 13.74 -1.42 8.09
N TYR A 135 13.77 -2.67 7.68
CA TYR A 135 12.90 -3.17 6.63
C TYR A 135 11.81 -4.04 7.24
N MET A 136 10.72 -4.19 6.52
CA MET A 136 9.65 -5.09 6.89
C MET A 136 9.83 -6.40 6.16
N LEU A 137 10.00 -7.49 6.93
CA LEU A 137 9.96 -8.85 6.41
C LEU A 137 8.53 -9.36 6.53
N VAL A 138 8.00 -9.88 5.44
CA VAL A 138 6.61 -10.37 5.38
C VAL A 138 6.61 -11.84 4.99
N THR A 139 5.84 -12.64 5.73
CA THR A 139 5.59 -14.05 5.43
C THR A 139 4.14 -14.22 5.01
N MET A 140 3.94 -14.68 3.76
CA MET A 140 2.62 -14.93 3.18
C MET A 140 2.24 -16.41 3.39
N GLY A 141 1.52 -16.70 4.48
CA GLY A 141 1.00 -18.02 4.83
C GLY A 141 -0.53 -18.08 4.76
N GLU A 142 -1.18 -18.85 5.63
CA GLU A 142 -2.64 -18.77 5.86
C GLU A 142 -3.05 -17.41 6.42
N LYS A 143 -2.10 -16.76 7.12
CA LYS A 143 -2.17 -15.37 7.57
C LYS A 143 -0.95 -14.63 7.03
N ILE A 144 -1.06 -13.33 6.97
CA ILE A 144 0.08 -12.47 6.67
C ILE A 144 0.76 -12.14 8.00
N ASP A 145 1.97 -12.66 8.21
CA ASP A 145 2.83 -12.31 9.32
C ASP A 145 3.89 -11.31 8.88
N TYR A 146 4.28 -10.39 9.74
CA TYR A 146 5.31 -9.40 9.43
C TYR A 146 6.14 -9.05 10.66
N GLU A 147 7.40 -8.70 10.42
CA GLU A 147 8.31 -8.18 11.43
C GLU A 147 9.17 -7.04 10.88
N PHE A 148 9.58 -6.12 11.75
CA PHE A 148 10.51 -5.07 11.41
C PHE A 148 11.92 -5.46 11.85
N VAL A 149 12.79 -5.63 10.88
CA VAL A 149 14.17 -6.08 11.09
C VAL A 149 15.12 -4.89 10.95
N ALA A 150 15.96 -4.66 11.96
CA ALA A 150 16.95 -3.60 11.90
C ALA A 150 17.98 -3.90 10.82
N VAL A 151 18.35 -2.87 10.05
CA VAL A 151 19.49 -2.97 9.13
C VAL A 151 20.78 -2.93 9.95
N PRO A 152 21.72 -3.86 9.72
CA PRO A 152 22.97 -3.94 10.46
C PRO A 152 23.83 -2.68 10.33
#